data_445edca493caf1ea46e535235813cde7
#
_entry.id   445edca493caf1ea46e535235813cde7
#
_cell.length_a   1.000
_cell.length_b   1.000
_cell.length_c   1.000
_cell.angle_alpha   90.00
_cell.angle_beta   90.00
_cell.angle_gamma   90.00
#
_symmetry.space_group_name_H-M   'P 1'
#
loop_
_entity.id
_entity.type
_entity.pdbx_description
1 polymer ?
#
loop_
_entity_poly.entity_id
_entity_poly.type
_entity_poly.pdbx_seq_one_letter_code
_entity_poly.pdbx_strand_id
1 'polypeptide(L)'
;MEHNSINFLSNINIFSPILVCYTKNQRDSVTYYYINAYICATKTKRIMAEITSYKYRVEPQDVDFTLRASVASIINYMLNVAGTDAHNKGFGVDVLQGASCTWVLSRLAVEVYRQPEQYADIEVDTWVNEFNRLSSTRNFRMRKGEELLASGVSQWCMLNMETRQVVDMSLLRDVYERAMVAEPSPIASPQRLRATEAAASMSRPVVYSDIDFNRHVNTLRYIDLVFDALPLELIEQNNGLRIDLNFIAEARYGETLTIGSRSEEGVWCFEISADEGKVLCRAKIEFSNRE
;
A
#
# COMPACT_ATOMS: atom_id res chain seq x y z
N MET A 1 -42.22 -29.99 -43.88
CA MET A 1 -41.18 -30.99 -44.17
C MET A 1 -39.92 -30.47 -43.57
N GLU A 2 -39.67 -30.97 -42.40
CA GLU A 2 -38.52 -31.77 -41.91
C GLU A 2 -37.20 -30.97 -41.87
N HIS A 3 -36.83 -30.56 -40.70
CA HIS A 3 -35.92 -31.23 -39.74
C HIS A 3 -34.52 -31.49 -40.27
N ASN A 4 -33.57 -30.78 -39.74
CA ASN A 4 -32.38 -31.47 -39.22
C ASN A 4 -31.71 -30.67 -38.11
N SER A 5 -31.86 -31.18 -36.91
CA SER A 5 -31.07 -30.87 -35.71
C SER A 5 -29.68 -31.45 -35.91
N ILE A 6 -28.63 -30.68 -35.72
CA ILE A 6 -27.30 -31.20 -35.45
C ILE A 6 -26.87 -30.74 -34.06
N ASN A 7 -26.77 -31.73 -33.19
CA ASN A 7 -26.12 -31.67 -31.91
C ASN A 7 -24.65 -31.31 -32.04
N PHE A 8 -24.22 -30.24 -31.38
CA PHE A 8 -22.83 -30.04 -31.01
C PHE A 8 -22.78 -29.78 -29.52
N LEU A 9 -22.81 -30.86 -28.74
CA LEU A 9 -22.43 -30.88 -27.35
C LEU A 9 -21.13 -31.67 -27.25
N SER A 10 -20.00 -31.01 -27.18
CA SER A 10 -18.84 -31.47 -26.43
C SER A 10 -17.76 -30.38 -26.43
N ASN A 11 -17.32 -30.03 -25.20
CA ASN A 11 -16.21 -29.12 -24.85
C ASN A 11 -16.54 -27.62 -24.76
N ILE A 12 -17.37 -27.27 -23.82
CA ILE A 12 -17.30 -25.93 -23.21
C ILE A 12 -17.00 -26.13 -21.73
N ASN A 13 -15.76 -25.77 -21.39
CA ASN A 13 -15.31 -25.63 -20.03
C ASN A 13 -16.19 -24.61 -19.29
N ILE A 14 -16.65 -25.02 -18.14
CA ILE A 14 -17.62 -24.38 -17.26
C ILE A 14 -17.03 -23.09 -16.69
N PHE A 15 -17.31 -21.96 -17.30
CA PHE A 15 -17.40 -20.67 -16.66
C PHE A 15 -18.58 -19.90 -17.27
N SER A 16 -19.77 -20.28 -16.82
CA SER A 16 -20.98 -19.53 -17.14
C SER A 16 -21.24 -18.52 -16.01
N PRO A 17 -21.27 -17.22 -16.28
CA PRO A 17 -21.71 -16.26 -15.27
C PRO A 17 -23.21 -16.48 -15.04
N ILE A 18 -23.59 -16.67 -13.81
CA ILE A 18 -24.99 -16.77 -13.37
C ILE A 18 -25.70 -15.48 -13.77
N LEU A 19 -26.67 -15.60 -14.64
CA LEU A 19 -27.55 -14.52 -15.06
C LEU A 19 -28.40 -14.10 -13.85
N VAL A 20 -28.12 -12.95 -13.26
CA VAL A 20 -28.92 -12.37 -12.17
C VAL A 20 -29.97 -11.44 -12.79
N CYS A 21 -31.24 -11.79 -12.63
CA CYS A 21 -32.37 -10.92 -13.00
C CYS A 21 -32.33 -9.62 -12.17
N TYR A 22 -32.29 -8.49 -12.85
CA TYR A 22 -32.36 -7.16 -12.25
C TYR A 22 -33.75 -6.85 -11.73
N THR A 23 -33.89 -6.50 -10.45
CA THR A 23 -34.96 -5.66 -9.94
C THR A 23 -34.41 -4.29 -9.56
N LYS A 24 -35.04 -3.24 -10.01
CA LYS A 24 -34.59 -1.87 -10.21
C LYS A 24 -34.49 -1.02 -8.93
N ASN A 25 -34.04 -1.52 -7.75
CA ASN A 25 -34.02 -0.69 -6.54
C ASN A 25 -33.01 -1.09 -5.43
N GLN A 26 -31.84 -1.66 -5.74
CA GLN A 26 -30.82 -1.90 -4.69
C GLN A 26 -29.40 -1.89 -5.27
N ARG A 27 -28.80 -0.70 -5.44
CA ARG A 27 -27.40 -0.57 -5.88
C ARG A 27 -26.41 -1.20 -4.90
N ASP A 28 -26.69 -1.16 -3.60
CA ASP A 28 -25.81 -1.73 -2.57
C ASP A 28 -25.79 -3.27 -2.54
N SER A 29 -26.88 -3.90 -2.98
CA SER A 29 -26.98 -5.36 -3.03
C SER A 29 -26.18 -5.99 -4.18
N VAL A 30 -25.95 -5.29 -5.26
CA VAL A 30 -25.22 -5.80 -6.43
C VAL A 30 -23.72 -5.94 -6.09
N THR A 31 -23.13 -4.96 -5.44
CA THR A 31 -21.73 -5.01 -4.96
C THR A 31 -21.52 -6.20 -4.00
N TYR A 32 -22.45 -6.41 -3.09
CA TYR A 32 -22.46 -7.54 -2.16
C TYR A 32 -22.49 -8.90 -2.88
N TYR A 33 -23.30 -9.03 -3.93
CA TYR A 33 -23.44 -10.28 -4.70
C TYR A 33 -22.17 -10.61 -5.51
N TYR A 34 -21.53 -9.65 -6.15
CA TYR A 34 -20.33 -9.89 -6.92
C TYR A 34 -19.16 -10.33 -6.04
N ILE A 35 -18.94 -9.67 -4.90
CA ILE A 35 -17.90 -10.06 -3.95
C ILE A 35 -18.19 -11.46 -3.40
N ASN A 36 -19.41 -11.76 -2.98
CA ASN A 36 -19.77 -13.08 -2.45
C ASN A 36 -19.73 -14.18 -3.51
N ALA A 37 -20.15 -13.92 -4.75
CA ALA A 37 -20.09 -14.92 -5.83
C ALA A 37 -18.62 -15.29 -6.18
N TYR A 38 -17.72 -14.31 -6.19
CA TYR A 38 -16.30 -14.54 -6.39
C TYR A 38 -15.68 -15.32 -5.21
N ILE A 39 -15.99 -14.95 -4.00
CA ILE A 39 -15.55 -15.63 -2.76
C ILE A 39 -16.08 -17.07 -2.71
N CYS A 40 -17.33 -17.32 -3.14
CA CYS A 40 -17.92 -18.66 -3.16
C CYS A 40 -17.26 -19.58 -4.20
N ALA A 41 -16.83 -19.04 -5.35
CA ALA A 41 -16.15 -19.81 -6.39
C ALA A 41 -14.73 -20.26 -5.97
N THR A 42 -14.12 -19.57 -5.00
CA THR A 42 -12.75 -19.86 -4.50
C THR A 42 -12.72 -20.79 -3.28
N LYS A 43 -13.83 -21.46 -2.93
CA LYS A 43 -13.86 -22.44 -1.82
C LYS A 43 -12.99 -23.66 -2.10
N THR A 44 -11.69 -23.49 -2.03
CA THR A 44 -10.71 -24.59 -2.06
C THR A 44 -9.87 -24.58 -0.79
N LYS A 45 -9.87 -25.73 -0.09
CA LYS A 45 -8.96 -26.15 0.98
C LYS A 45 -8.54 -25.07 2.01
N ARG A 46 -8.89 -25.28 3.26
CA ARG A 46 -8.41 -24.47 4.41
C ARG A 46 -6.88 -24.62 4.53
N ILE A 47 -6.14 -23.87 3.73
CA ILE A 47 -4.70 -23.68 3.89
C ILE A 47 -4.58 -22.68 5.04
N MET A 48 -3.85 -23.03 6.09
CA MET A 48 -3.47 -22.08 7.13
C MET A 48 -2.72 -20.95 6.45
N ALA A 49 -3.05 -19.71 6.78
CA ALA A 49 -2.34 -18.56 6.23
C ALA A 49 -0.90 -18.56 6.76
N GLU A 50 0.03 -18.38 5.86
CA GLU A 50 1.46 -18.32 6.15
C GLU A 50 2.00 -16.94 5.78
N ILE A 51 3.10 -16.55 6.41
CA ILE A 51 3.89 -15.41 5.99
C ILE A 51 4.40 -15.70 4.58
N THR A 52 4.14 -14.79 3.65
CA THR A 52 4.59 -14.94 2.28
C THR A 52 5.89 -14.16 2.08
N SER A 53 6.89 -14.79 1.47
CA SER A 53 8.22 -14.21 1.23
C SER A 53 8.45 -14.04 -0.27
N TYR A 54 9.02 -12.89 -0.65
CA TYR A 54 9.34 -12.53 -2.04
C TYR A 54 10.80 -12.12 -2.14
N LYS A 55 11.47 -12.60 -3.20
CA LYS A 55 12.89 -12.31 -3.45
C LYS A 55 13.05 -11.17 -4.42
N TYR A 56 13.96 -10.27 -4.11
CA TYR A 56 14.36 -9.15 -4.95
C TYR A 56 15.88 -9.04 -4.97
N ARG A 57 16.36 -8.29 -5.97
CA ARG A 57 17.71 -7.79 -6.02
C ARG A 57 17.67 -6.27 -6.05
N VAL A 58 18.53 -5.63 -5.28
CA VAL A 58 18.65 -4.18 -5.29
C VAL A 58 19.35 -3.76 -6.58
N GLU A 59 18.62 -3.13 -7.48
CA GLU A 59 19.15 -2.72 -8.78
C GLU A 59 19.69 -1.28 -8.75
N PRO A 60 20.50 -0.85 -9.74
CA PRO A 60 21.10 0.49 -9.76
C PRO A 60 20.10 1.65 -9.64
N GLN A 61 18.86 1.49 -10.13
CA GLN A 61 17.82 2.52 -10.02
C GLN A 61 17.18 2.59 -8.62
N ASP A 62 17.44 1.63 -7.74
CA ASP A 62 16.87 1.57 -6.40
C ASP A 62 17.75 2.27 -5.36
N VAL A 63 19.02 2.58 -5.73
CA VAL A 63 19.98 3.17 -4.81
C VAL A 63 20.07 4.69 -4.98
N ASP A 64 20.43 5.36 -3.89
CA ASP A 64 20.81 6.76 -3.89
C ASP A 64 22.31 6.96 -4.12
N PHE A 65 22.81 8.20 -3.96
CA PHE A 65 24.22 8.58 -4.12
C PHE A 65 25.16 7.88 -3.13
N THR A 66 24.65 7.25 -2.09
CA THR A 66 25.42 6.44 -1.12
C THR A 66 25.60 5.00 -1.57
N LEU A 67 25.09 4.62 -2.76
CA LEU A 67 25.03 3.25 -3.31
C LEU A 67 24.26 2.27 -2.41
N ARG A 68 23.35 2.79 -1.60
CA ARG A 68 22.41 2.01 -0.78
C ARG A 68 20.98 2.26 -1.25
N ALA A 69 20.11 1.26 -1.10
CA ALA A 69 18.71 1.41 -1.46
C ALA A 69 18.11 2.61 -0.73
N SER A 70 17.48 3.53 -1.48
CA SER A 70 16.79 4.66 -0.89
C SER A 70 15.63 4.19 -0.01
N VAL A 71 15.22 5.01 0.97
CA VAL A 71 14.06 4.67 1.82
C VAL A 71 12.79 4.53 0.99
N ALA A 72 12.64 5.33 -0.07
CA ALA A 72 11.54 5.19 -1.02
C ALA A 72 11.56 3.84 -1.73
N SER A 73 12.74 3.34 -2.15
CA SER A 73 12.88 2.00 -2.76
C SER A 73 12.58 0.88 -1.77
N ILE A 74 13.03 0.98 -0.51
CA ILE A 74 12.71 0.01 0.55
C ILE A 74 11.19 -0.07 0.74
N ILE A 75 10.52 1.07 0.82
CA ILE A 75 9.06 1.13 0.94
C ILE A 75 8.39 0.61 -0.33
N ASN A 76 8.93 0.89 -1.51
CA ASN A 76 8.41 0.36 -2.78
C ASN A 76 8.40 -1.17 -2.80
N TYR A 77 9.47 -1.83 -2.37
CA TYR A 77 9.49 -3.28 -2.24
C TYR A 77 8.37 -3.79 -1.32
N MET A 78 8.18 -3.14 -0.16
CA MET A 78 7.11 -3.50 0.79
C MET A 78 5.71 -3.33 0.18
N LEU A 79 5.46 -2.22 -0.53
CA LEU A 79 4.16 -1.98 -1.18
C LEU A 79 3.91 -2.92 -2.37
N ASN A 80 4.95 -3.26 -3.13
CA ASN A 80 4.85 -4.23 -4.24
C ASN A 80 4.48 -5.63 -3.73
N VAL A 81 5.13 -6.11 -2.66
CA VAL A 81 4.76 -7.42 -2.10
C VAL A 81 3.37 -7.39 -1.47
N ALA A 82 2.93 -6.25 -0.91
CA ALA A 82 1.56 -6.09 -0.41
C ALA A 82 0.53 -6.28 -1.51
N GLY A 83 0.73 -5.63 -2.66
CA GLY A 83 -0.14 -5.75 -3.83
C GLY A 83 -0.16 -7.17 -4.41
N THR A 84 1.02 -7.76 -4.60
CA THR A 84 1.17 -9.12 -5.14
C THR A 84 0.54 -10.17 -4.22
N ASP A 85 0.79 -10.08 -2.91
CA ASP A 85 0.22 -11.00 -1.93
C ASP A 85 -1.31 -10.87 -1.83
N ALA A 86 -1.85 -9.65 -1.87
CA ALA A 86 -3.29 -9.41 -1.90
C ALA A 86 -3.94 -10.00 -3.16
N HIS A 87 -3.32 -9.83 -4.33
CA HIS A 87 -3.76 -10.43 -5.59
C HIS A 87 -3.79 -11.97 -5.48
N ASN A 88 -2.67 -12.58 -5.07
CA ASN A 88 -2.54 -14.03 -4.94
C ASN A 88 -3.53 -14.65 -3.94
N LYS A 89 -3.91 -13.89 -2.90
CA LYS A 89 -4.87 -14.30 -1.87
C LYS A 89 -6.33 -13.93 -2.22
N GLY A 90 -6.59 -13.30 -3.37
CA GLY A 90 -7.94 -13.03 -3.90
C GLY A 90 -8.64 -11.82 -3.30
N PHE A 91 -7.89 -10.83 -2.80
CA PHE A 91 -8.40 -9.53 -2.36
C PHE A 91 -7.57 -8.34 -2.87
N GLY A 92 -6.89 -8.53 -4.01
CA GLY A 92 -6.15 -7.48 -4.69
C GLY A 92 -7.05 -6.40 -5.30
N VAL A 93 -6.43 -5.35 -5.83
CA VAL A 93 -7.13 -4.24 -6.49
C VAL A 93 -7.98 -4.72 -7.66
N ASP A 94 -7.51 -5.69 -8.42
CA ASP A 94 -8.19 -6.30 -9.55
C ASP A 94 -9.55 -6.90 -9.17
N VAL A 95 -9.65 -7.51 -7.99
CA VAL A 95 -10.92 -8.03 -7.44
C VAL A 95 -11.83 -6.89 -7.01
N LEU A 96 -11.28 -5.88 -6.33
CA LEU A 96 -12.06 -4.77 -5.78
C LEU A 96 -12.61 -3.83 -6.85
N GLN A 97 -11.88 -3.65 -7.97
CA GLN A 97 -12.33 -2.82 -9.09
C GLN A 97 -13.65 -3.32 -9.68
N GLY A 98 -13.88 -4.64 -9.70
CA GLY A 98 -15.17 -5.22 -10.09
C GLY A 98 -16.34 -4.78 -9.22
N ALA A 99 -16.07 -4.29 -8.01
CA ALA A 99 -17.04 -3.76 -7.06
C ALA A 99 -16.97 -2.24 -6.89
N SER A 100 -16.37 -1.51 -7.82
CA SER A 100 -16.09 -0.07 -7.74
C SER A 100 -15.35 0.33 -6.46
N CYS A 101 -14.49 -0.54 -5.93
CA CYS A 101 -13.71 -0.30 -4.72
C CYS A 101 -12.21 -0.36 -5.00
N THR A 102 -11.44 0.25 -4.12
CA THR A 102 -9.97 0.19 -4.15
C THR A 102 -9.38 0.21 -2.75
N TRP A 103 -8.15 -0.28 -2.62
CA TRP A 103 -7.35 -0.11 -1.42
C TRP A 103 -6.75 1.28 -1.33
N VAL A 104 -6.80 1.88 -0.15
CA VAL A 104 -6.12 3.13 0.17
C VAL A 104 -5.21 2.90 1.37
N LEU A 105 -3.94 3.19 1.19
CA LEU A 105 -2.96 3.24 2.27
C LEU A 105 -3.24 4.49 3.10
N SER A 106 -3.64 4.31 4.35
CA SER A 106 -3.94 5.45 5.24
C SER A 106 -2.75 5.83 6.12
N ARG A 107 -1.98 4.84 6.58
CA ARG A 107 -0.79 5.06 7.39
C ARG A 107 0.26 3.99 7.13
N LEU A 108 1.52 4.38 7.31
CA LEU A 108 2.67 3.50 7.20
C LEU A 108 3.70 3.89 8.26
N ALA A 109 4.29 2.91 8.92
CA ALA A 109 5.50 3.06 9.70
C ALA A 109 6.55 2.09 9.17
N VAL A 110 7.78 2.55 9.01
CA VAL A 110 8.92 1.71 8.63
C VAL A 110 10.10 2.06 9.51
N GLU A 111 10.71 1.04 10.08
CA GLU A 111 12.01 1.11 10.72
C GLU A 111 13.05 0.49 9.78
N VAL A 112 14.01 1.29 9.36
CA VAL A 112 15.18 0.87 8.60
C VAL A 112 16.32 0.72 9.60
N TYR A 113 16.82 -0.50 9.75
CA TYR A 113 17.96 -0.79 10.61
C TYR A 113 19.27 -0.63 9.87
N ARG A 114 19.26 -1.02 8.59
CA ARG A 114 20.36 -0.86 7.64
C ARG A 114 19.83 -0.89 6.21
N GLN A 115 20.23 0.07 5.40
CA GLN A 115 19.90 0.09 3.98
C GLN A 115 20.74 -0.96 3.24
N PRO A 116 20.11 -1.83 2.41
CA PRO A 116 20.86 -2.79 1.60
C PRO A 116 21.65 -2.08 0.50
N GLU A 117 22.83 -2.61 0.22
CA GLU A 117 23.72 -2.11 -0.83
C GLU A 117 23.23 -2.53 -2.23
N GLN A 118 23.70 -1.82 -3.24
CA GLN A 118 23.48 -2.18 -4.64
C GLN A 118 23.89 -3.65 -4.88
N TYR A 119 23.07 -4.34 -5.68
CA TYR A 119 23.21 -5.76 -6.02
C TYR A 119 23.02 -6.75 -4.86
N ALA A 120 22.60 -6.29 -3.70
CA ALA A 120 22.23 -7.21 -2.63
C ALA A 120 20.97 -8.00 -3.01
N ASP A 121 21.00 -9.31 -2.78
CA ASP A 121 19.80 -10.15 -2.83
C ASP A 121 19.09 -10.03 -1.48
N ILE A 122 17.81 -9.67 -1.52
CA ILE A 122 16.96 -9.42 -0.35
C ILE A 122 15.68 -10.25 -0.42
N GLU A 123 15.14 -10.56 0.75
CA GLU A 123 13.82 -11.16 0.89
C GLU A 123 12.89 -10.21 1.65
N VAL A 124 11.65 -10.08 1.15
CA VAL A 124 10.62 -9.26 1.79
C VAL A 124 9.45 -10.15 2.15
N ASP A 125 9.24 -10.32 3.45
CA ASP A 125 8.10 -11.03 4.02
C ASP A 125 6.91 -10.08 4.15
N THR A 126 5.70 -10.59 3.96
CA THR A 126 4.46 -9.86 4.23
C THR A 126 3.36 -10.75 4.79
N TRP A 127 2.57 -10.20 5.69
CA TRP A 127 1.38 -10.84 6.25
C TRP A 127 0.37 -9.82 6.76
N VAL A 128 -0.90 -10.23 6.82
CA VAL A 128 -1.98 -9.49 7.49
C VAL A 128 -2.22 -10.12 8.84
N ASN A 129 -2.24 -9.35 9.92
CA ASN A 129 -2.48 -9.86 11.27
C ASN A 129 -3.69 -9.24 11.96
N GLU A 130 -4.23 -8.18 11.42
CA GLU A 130 -5.41 -7.53 11.97
C GLU A 130 -6.34 -7.09 10.84
N PHE A 131 -7.62 -7.32 11.08
CA PHE A 131 -8.69 -6.91 10.20
C PHE A 131 -9.92 -6.53 11.03
N ASN A 132 -10.42 -5.35 10.79
CA ASN A 132 -11.64 -4.86 11.41
C ASN A 132 -12.58 -4.27 10.37
N ARG A 133 -13.70 -3.70 10.82
CA ARG A 133 -14.74 -3.16 9.93
C ARG A 133 -14.24 -2.05 8.99
N LEU A 134 -13.26 -1.25 9.39
CA LEU A 134 -12.82 -0.06 8.67
C LEU A 134 -11.37 -0.12 8.20
N SER A 135 -10.56 -1.02 8.75
CA SER A 135 -9.12 -1.07 8.46
C SER A 135 -8.55 -2.48 8.53
N SER A 136 -7.45 -2.67 7.82
CA SER A 136 -6.60 -3.85 7.85
C SER A 136 -5.18 -3.45 8.15
N THR A 137 -4.47 -4.25 8.96
CA THR A 137 -3.06 -4.07 9.28
C THR A 137 -2.23 -5.11 8.54
N ARG A 138 -1.29 -4.64 7.72
CA ARG A 138 -0.33 -5.47 6.99
C ARG A 138 1.08 -5.16 7.44
N ASN A 139 1.88 -6.19 7.58
CA ASN A 139 3.21 -6.17 8.14
C ASN A 139 4.26 -6.57 7.12
N PHE A 140 5.51 -6.15 7.35
CA PHE A 140 6.65 -6.42 6.49
C PHE A 140 7.92 -6.66 7.30
N ARG A 141 8.78 -7.57 6.80
CA ARG A 141 10.18 -7.71 7.20
C ARG A 141 11.03 -7.81 5.93
N MET A 142 12.11 -7.04 5.86
CA MET A 142 13.10 -7.14 4.80
C MET A 142 14.37 -7.71 5.37
N ARG A 143 14.94 -8.72 4.72
CA ARG A 143 16.12 -9.44 5.19
C ARG A 143 17.14 -9.65 4.07
N LYS A 144 18.42 -9.77 4.47
CA LYS A 144 19.50 -10.28 3.63
C LYS A 144 20.10 -11.50 4.32
N GLY A 145 19.72 -12.70 3.89
CA GLY A 145 19.98 -13.92 4.67
C GLY A 145 19.28 -13.85 6.03
N GLU A 146 20.06 -14.01 7.12
CA GLU A 146 19.55 -13.92 8.49
C GLU A 146 19.48 -12.47 9.04
N GLU A 147 20.09 -11.52 8.35
CA GLU A 147 20.12 -10.12 8.80
C GLU A 147 18.82 -9.42 8.51
N LEU A 148 18.16 -8.87 9.55
CA LEU A 148 16.99 -8.01 9.43
C LEU A 148 17.43 -6.59 9.05
N LEU A 149 17.00 -6.12 7.89
CA LEU A 149 17.36 -4.82 7.33
C LEU A 149 16.32 -3.74 7.59
N ALA A 150 15.04 -4.11 7.51
CA ALA A 150 13.93 -3.19 7.77
C ALA A 150 12.68 -3.95 8.20
N SER A 151 11.81 -3.27 8.94
CA SER A 151 10.48 -3.74 9.29
C SER A 151 9.43 -2.68 9.02
N GLY A 152 8.21 -3.08 8.68
CA GLY A 152 7.13 -2.14 8.36
C GLY A 152 5.77 -2.60 8.85
N VAL A 153 4.91 -1.63 9.14
CA VAL A 153 3.49 -1.81 9.45
C VAL A 153 2.67 -0.80 8.68
N SER A 154 1.68 -1.25 7.94
CA SER A 154 0.79 -0.40 7.16
C SER A 154 -0.66 -0.62 7.53
N GLN A 155 -1.45 0.47 7.50
CA GLN A 155 -2.88 0.45 7.72
C GLN A 155 -3.61 0.85 6.44
N TRP A 156 -4.55 0.00 6.04
CA TRP A 156 -5.30 0.12 4.80
C TRP A 156 -6.79 0.26 5.08
N CYS A 157 -7.48 1.05 4.28
CA CYS A 157 -8.94 1.07 4.23
C CYS A 157 -9.42 0.81 2.80
N MET A 158 -10.66 0.35 2.67
CA MET A 158 -11.31 0.17 1.38
C MET A 158 -12.17 1.40 1.08
N LEU A 159 -12.00 1.97 -0.11
CA LEU A 159 -12.72 3.16 -0.57
C LEU A 159 -13.58 2.80 -1.78
N ASN A 160 -14.83 3.26 -1.77
CA ASN A 160 -15.66 3.25 -2.98
C ASN A 160 -15.20 4.36 -3.92
N MET A 161 -14.89 4.01 -5.17
CA MET A 161 -14.31 4.93 -6.15
C MET A 161 -15.30 5.99 -6.67
N GLU A 162 -16.61 5.70 -6.61
CA GLU A 162 -17.66 6.63 -7.06
C GLU A 162 -18.06 7.61 -5.95
N THR A 163 -18.34 7.10 -4.74
CA THR A 163 -18.80 7.93 -3.61
C THR A 163 -17.67 8.55 -2.81
N ARG A 164 -16.44 8.05 -2.97
CA ARG A 164 -15.23 8.45 -2.21
C ARG A 164 -15.36 8.21 -0.71
N GLN A 165 -16.22 7.30 -0.29
CA GLN A 165 -16.44 6.95 1.10
C GLN A 165 -15.76 5.64 1.47
N VAL A 166 -15.35 5.54 2.74
CA VAL A 166 -14.81 4.28 3.29
C VAL A 166 -15.91 3.23 3.32
N VAL A 167 -15.61 2.04 2.81
CA VAL A 167 -16.52 0.91 2.72
C VAL A 167 -16.34 -0.01 3.94
N ASP A 168 -17.43 -0.57 4.43
CA ASP A 168 -17.41 -1.60 5.47
C ASP A 168 -16.74 -2.87 4.95
N MET A 169 -15.57 -3.18 5.50
CA MET A 169 -14.75 -4.31 5.07
C MET A 169 -15.27 -5.67 5.56
N SER A 170 -16.35 -5.71 6.33
CA SER A 170 -16.98 -6.97 6.75
C SER A 170 -17.37 -7.86 5.57
N LEU A 171 -17.54 -7.29 4.37
CA LEU A 171 -17.76 -8.00 3.11
C LEU A 171 -16.62 -8.96 2.73
N LEU A 172 -15.39 -8.65 3.15
CA LEU A 172 -14.18 -9.44 2.88
C LEU A 172 -13.83 -10.39 4.02
N ARG A 173 -14.68 -10.53 5.06
CA ARG A 173 -14.36 -11.29 6.27
C ARG A 173 -13.86 -12.69 5.98
N ASP A 174 -14.60 -13.45 5.16
CA ASP A 174 -14.24 -14.85 4.86
C ASP A 174 -12.87 -14.98 4.17
N VAL A 175 -12.47 -13.99 3.35
CA VAL A 175 -11.17 -13.97 2.69
C VAL A 175 -10.09 -13.62 3.70
N TYR A 176 -10.31 -12.60 4.51
CA TYR A 176 -9.36 -12.17 5.52
C TYR A 176 -9.15 -13.21 6.62
N GLU A 177 -10.19 -13.86 7.11
CA GLU A 177 -10.05 -14.94 8.11
C GLU A 177 -9.18 -16.10 7.61
N ARG A 178 -9.13 -16.31 6.28
CA ARG A 178 -8.23 -17.30 5.67
C ARG A 178 -6.83 -16.75 5.37
N ALA A 179 -6.69 -15.42 5.23
CA ALA A 179 -5.45 -14.75 4.88
C ALA A 179 -4.67 -14.22 6.10
N MET A 180 -5.34 -14.12 7.26
CA MET A 180 -4.69 -13.63 8.49
C MET A 180 -3.72 -14.64 9.07
N VAL A 181 -2.56 -14.12 9.51
CA VAL A 181 -1.50 -14.86 10.18
C VAL A 181 -1.41 -14.38 11.63
N ALA A 182 -1.30 -15.28 12.58
CA ALA A 182 -1.23 -14.95 14.02
C ALA A 182 0.16 -14.44 14.47
N GLU A 183 0.96 -13.95 13.53
CA GLU A 183 2.26 -13.32 13.83
C GLU A 183 2.04 -11.85 14.18
N PRO A 184 2.57 -11.36 15.32
CA PRO A 184 2.42 -9.97 15.72
C PRO A 184 3.12 -9.00 14.75
N SER A 185 2.75 -7.73 14.83
CA SER A 185 3.45 -6.67 14.11
C SER A 185 4.90 -6.57 14.59
N PRO A 186 5.88 -6.44 13.67
CA PRO A 186 7.30 -6.47 14.00
C PRO A 186 7.79 -5.17 14.68
N ILE A 187 7.06 -4.09 14.51
CA ILE A 187 7.33 -2.76 15.09
C ILE A 187 6.03 -2.14 15.62
N ALA A 188 6.15 -1.04 16.34
CA ALA A 188 4.99 -0.27 16.80
C ALA A 188 4.15 0.22 15.63
N SER A 189 2.82 0.21 15.80
CA SER A 189 1.86 0.70 14.80
C SER A 189 2.14 2.14 14.37
N PRO A 190 1.76 2.54 13.14
CA PRO A 190 1.94 3.90 12.64
C PRO A 190 1.28 4.93 13.53
N GLN A 191 2.02 5.99 13.89
CA GLN A 191 1.53 7.07 14.71
C GLN A 191 0.48 7.92 13.97
N ARG A 192 -0.50 8.47 14.71
CA ARG A 192 -1.36 9.52 14.20
C ARG A 192 -0.64 10.87 14.36
N LEU A 193 -0.14 11.40 13.26
CA LEU A 193 0.62 12.65 13.22
C LEU A 193 -0.32 13.86 13.29
N ARG A 194 0.10 14.88 14.06
CA ARG A 194 -0.58 16.17 14.17
C ARG A 194 -0.07 17.12 13.07
N ALA A 195 -0.78 18.24 12.91
CA ALA A 195 -0.31 19.34 12.07
C ALA A 195 1.06 19.84 12.56
N THR A 196 1.90 20.22 11.63
CA THR A 196 3.25 20.74 11.88
C THR A 196 3.27 22.22 11.54
N GLU A 197 3.65 23.08 12.49
CA GLU A 197 4.00 24.47 12.18
C GLU A 197 5.38 24.46 11.53
N ALA A 198 5.41 24.67 10.22
CA ALA A 198 6.65 24.60 9.45
C ALA A 198 7.60 25.74 9.82
N ALA A 199 8.88 25.40 10.05
CA ALA A 199 9.98 26.35 10.21
C ALA A 199 10.65 26.68 8.85
N ALA A 200 10.56 25.77 7.90
CA ALA A 200 11.00 25.92 6.52
C ALA A 200 10.00 25.30 5.55
N SER A 201 9.97 25.79 4.32
CA SER A 201 9.09 25.23 3.29
C SER A 201 9.73 25.35 1.91
N MET A 202 9.38 24.38 1.05
CA MET A 202 9.67 24.38 -0.37
C MET A 202 8.39 24.09 -1.16
N SER A 203 8.32 24.57 -2.39
CA SER A 203 7.14 24.34 -3.26
C SER A 203 7.58 23.89 -4.64
N ARG A 204 6.78 22.99 -5.24
CA ARG A 204 6.98 22.54 -6.62
C ARG A 204 5.65 22.16 -7.27
N PRO A 205 5.54 22.29 -8.61
CA PRO A 205 4.37 21.79 -9.31
C PRO A 205 4.39 20.26 -9.39
N VAL A 206 3.20 19.66 -9.43
CA VAL A 206 3.02 18.25 -9.77
C VAL A 206 3.21 18.08 -11.28
N VAL A 207 4.13 17.20 -11.66
CA VAL A 207 4.50 16.92 -13.04
C VAL A 207 4.15 15.49 -13.45
N TYR A 208 4.31 15.15 -14.74
CA TYR A 208 3.97 13.83 -15.31
C TYR A 208 4.56 12.65 -14.53
N SER A 209 5.82 12.72 -14.13
CA SER A 209 6.51 11.63 -13.43
C SER A 209 6.02 11.39 -12.00
N ASP A 210 5.21 12.29 -11.46
CA ASP A 210 4.64 12.13 -10.13
C ASP A 210 3.34 11.31 -10.14
N ILE A 211 2.71 11.12 -11.31
CA ILE A 211 1.34 10.61 -11.44
C ILE A 211 1.32 9.09 -11.62
N ASP A 212 0.49 8.42 -10.83
CA ASP A 212 0.20 6.99 -10.93
C ASP A 212 -0.93 6.67 -11.92
N PHE A 213 -1.26 5.39 -12.05
CA PHE A 213 -2.34 4.90 -12.93
C PHE A 213 -3.74 5.38 -12.53
N ASN A 214 -3.95 5.85 -11.30
CA ASN A 214 -5.19 6.46 -10.81
C ASN A 214 -5.26 7.96 -11.12
N ARG A 215 -4.26 8.53 -11.79
CA ARG A 215 -4.09 9.97 -12.07
C ARG A 215 -3.92 10.83 -10.80
N HIS A 216 -3.41 10.26 -9.74
CA HIS A 216 -3.03 10.96 -8.51
C HIS A 216 -1.52 10.91 -8.31
N VAL A 217 -1.01 11.80 -7.48
CA VAL A 217 0.39 11.74 -7.06
C VAL A 217 0.65 10.40 -6.39
N ASN A 218 1.64 9.66 -6.91
CA ASN A 218 2.04 8.36 -6.42
C ASN A 218 2.50 8.45 -4.96
N THR A 219 2.12 7.47 -4.16
CA THR A 219 2.50 7.35 -2.74
C THR A 219 3.99 7.53 -2.50
N LEU A 220 4.85 6.96 -3.35
CA LEU A 220 6.30 7.06 -3.21
C LEU A 220 6.82 8.48 -3.40
N ARG A 221 6.13 9.31 -4.21
CA ARG A 221 6.54 10.71 -4.42
C ARG A 221 6.41 11.56 -3.16
N TYR A 222 5.44 11.26 -2.29
CA TYR A 222 5.39 11.92 -0.98
C TYR A 222 6.61 11.59 -0.12
N ILE A 223 7.14 10.36 -0.24
CA ILE A 223 8.35 9.94 0.47
C ILE A 223 9.57 10.65 -0.11
N ASP A 224 9.71 10.66 -1.44
CA ASP A 224 10.80 11.39 -2.12
C ASP A 224 10.81 12.86 -1.68
N LEU A 225 9.64 13.55 -1.69
CA LEU A 225 9.50 14.96 -1.28
C LEU A 225 9.89 15.22 0.17
N VAL A 226 9.64 14.27 1.06
CA VAL A 226 10.07 14.34 2.47
C VAL A 226 11.60 14.30 2.54
N PHE A 227 12.24 13.40 1.77
CA PHE A 227 13.70 13.28 1.74
C PHE A 227 14.35 14.45 1.00
N ASP A 228 13.73 15.00 -0.06
CA ASP A 228 14.18 16.21 -0.76
C ASP A 228 14.24 17.44 0.17
N ALA A 229 13.44 17.47 1.22
CA ALA A 229 13.41 18.55 2.20
C ALA A 229 14.37 18.35 3.39
N LEU A 230 15.14 17.25 3.41
CA LEU A 230 16.17 16.98 4.42
C LEU A 230 17.55 17.53 3.97
N PRO A 231 18.41 17.95 4.91
CA PRO A 231 19.82 18.16 4.62
C PRO A 231 20.48 16.86 4.13
N LEU A 232 21.25 16.96 3.04
CA LEU A 232 21.88 15.80 2.39
C LEU A 232 22.83 15.06 3.33
N GLU A 233 23.51 15.82 4.20
CA GLU A 233 24.46 15.31 5.20
C GLU A 233 23.79 14.34 6.19
N LEU A 234 22.51 14.55 6.52
CA LEU A 234 21.77 13.62 7.37
C LEU A 234 21.55 12.27 6.70
N ILE A 235 21.29 12.27 5.41
CA ILE A 235 21.11 11.04 4.63
C ILE A 235 22.45 10.31 4.51
N GLU A 236 23.52 11.04 4.26
CA GLU A 236 24.87 10.49 4.11
C GLU A 236 25.38 9.83 5.41
N GLN A 237 25.17 10.50 6.55
CA GLN A 237 25.69 10.06 7.86
C GLN A 237 24.86 8.98 8.53
N ASN A 238 23.59 8.81 8.12
CA ASN A 238 22.70 7.87 8.75
C ASN A 238 22.24 6.79 7.77
N ASN A 239 22.23 5.54 8.20
CA ASN A 239 21.72 4.41 7.45
C ASN A 239 20.55 3.68 8.16
N GLY A 240 20.12 4.21 9.30
CA GLY A 240 18.99 3.72 10.08
C GLY A 240 18.06 4.85 10.50
N LEU A 241 16.75 4.60 10.42
CA LEU A 241 15.73 5.56 10.81
C LEU A 241 14.39 4.87 11.07
N ARG A 242 13.49 5.59 11.75
CA ARG A 242 12.06 5.32 11.71
C ARG A 242 11.36 6.43 10.94
N ILE A 243 10.46 6.07 10.03
CA ILE A 243 9.55 6.98 9.35
C ILE A 243 8.10 6.57 9.63
N ASP A 244 7.28 7.53 10.05
CA ASP A 244 5.83 7.42 10.15
C ASP A 244 5.18 8.33 9.11
N LEU A 245 4.22 7.82 8.34
CA LEU A 245 3.53 8.51 7.26
C LEU A 245 2.02 8.40 7.45
N ASN A 246 1.30 9.52 7.30
CA ASN A 246 -0.16 9.57 7.26
C ASN A 246 -0.61 10.17 5.93
N PHE A 247 -1.28 9.38 5.10
CA PHE A 247 -1.87 9.81 3.84
C PHE A 247 -3.30 10.26 4.08
N ILE A 248 -3.61 11.53 3.78
CA ILE A 248 -4.83 12.21 4.18
C ILE A 248 -5.71 12.51 2.98
N ALA A 249 -5.11 12.99 1.89
CA ALA A 249 -5.78 13.32 0.65
C ALA A 249 -4.86 13.10 -0.56
N GLU A 250 -5.43 13.15 -1.75
CA GLU A 250 -4.74 12.95 -3.02
C GLU A 250 -4.50 14.30 -3.71
N ALA A 251 -3.35 14.45 -4.36
CA ALA A 251 -3.08 15.55 -5.28
C ALA A 251 -3.11 15.07 -6.73
N ARG A 252 -3.27 16.00 -7.67
CA ARG A 252 -3.39 15.76 -9.11
C ARG A 252 -2.39 16.56 -9.91
N TYR A 253 -2.23 16.16 -11.17
CA TYR A 253 -1.41 16.90 -12.13
C TYR A 253 -1.81 18.39 -12.20
N GLY A 254 -0.81 19.25 -12.15
CA GLY A 254 -0.98 20.70 -12.26
C GLY A 254 -1.22 21.43 -10.93
N GLU A 255 -1.50 20.71 -9.82
CA GLU A 255 -1.52 21.31 -8.49
C GLU A 255 -0.09 21.68 -8.04
N THR A 256 0.05 22.66 -7.16
CA THR A 256 1.34 23.01 -6.54
C THR A 256 1.41 22.40 -5.15
N LEU A 257 2.46 21.65 -4.90
CA LEU A 257 2.74 21.06 -3.58
C LEU A 257 3.63 21.99 -2.77
N THR A 258 3.27 22.20 -1.51
CA THR A 258 4.10 22.85 -0.51
C THR A 258 4.50 21.83 0.55
N ILE A 259 5.80 21.65 0.75
CA ILE A 259 6.40 20.76 1.73
C ILE A 259 6.92 21.63 2.88
N GLY A 260 6.19 21.65 3.97
CA GLY A 260 6.61 22.29 5.20
C GLY A 260 7.39 21.34 6.09
N SER A 261 8.50 21.78 6.66
CA SER A 261 9.33 20.98 7.55
C SER A 261 9.69 21.72 8.85
N ARG A 262 9.88 20.95 9.92
CA ARG A 262 10.39 21.40 11.22
C ARG A 262 11.24 20.29 11.83
N SER A 263 12.38 20.67 12.42
CA SER A 263 13.20 19.76 13.21
C SER A 263 13.26 20.23 14.66
N GLU A 264 13.13 19.29 15.58
CA GLU A 264 13.25 19.52 17.01
C GLU A 264 13.87 18.29 17.67
N GLU A 265 14.97 18.46 18.40
CA GLU A 265 15.69 17.37 19.09
C GLU A 265 16.03 16.15 18.22
N GLY A 266 16.38 16.39 16.94
CA GLY A 266 16.71 15.30 15.98
C GLY A 266 15.50 14.62 15.34
N VAL A 267 14.27 15.03 15.72
CA VAL A 267 13.02 14.56 15.12
C VAL A 267 12.61 15.53 14.01
N TRP A 268 12.35 15.01 12.82
CA TRP A 268 11.88 15.80 11.69
C TRP A 268 10.39 15.53 11.45
N CYS A 269 9.61 16.60 11.39
CA CYS A 269 8.18 16.57 11.10
C CYS A 269 7.91 17.33 9.80
N PHE A 270 7.03 16.75 8.95
CA PHE A 270 6.67 17.31 7.65
C PHE A 270 5.15 17.36 7.51
N GLU A 271 4.68 18.37 6.79
CA GLU A 271 3.33 18.45 6.27
C GLU A 271 3.40 18.83 4.79
N ILE A 272 2.84 17.99 3.93
CA ILE A 272 2.71 18.26 2.50
C ILE A 272 1.28 18.66 2.23
N SER A 273 1.10 19.83 1.64
CA SER A 273 -0.20 20.39 1.26
C SER A 273 -0.23 20.76 -0.23
N ALA A 274 -1.41 20.79 -0.81
CA ALA A 274 -1.67 21.35 -2.13
C ALA A 274 -2.25 22.77 -2.01
N ASP A 275 -2.65 23.32 -3.15
CA ASP A 275 -3.31 24.63 -3.25
C ASP A 275 -4.44 24.77 -2.21
N GLU A 276 -4.67 25.99 -1.75
CA GLU A 276 -5.66 26.35 -0.73
C GLU A 276 -5.43 25.69 0.66
N GLY A 277 -4.21 25.18 0.91
CA GLY A 277 -3.85 24.57 2.20
C GLY A 277 -4.44 23.17 2.44
N LYS A 278 -4.90 22.48 1.40
CA LYS A 278 -5.37 21.09 1.47
C LYS A 278 -4.22 20.18 1.90
N VAL A 279 -4.27 19.66 3.12
CA VAL A 279 -3.26 18.71 3.63
C VAL A 279 -3.39 17.37 2.93
N LEU A 280 -2.28 16.88 2.41
CA LEU A 280 -2.18 15.63 1.63
C LEU A 280 -1.50 14.52 2.42
N CYS A 281 -0.34 14.83 3.01
CA CYS A 281 0.47 13.86 3.74
C CYS A 281 1.14 14.52 4.94
N ARG A 282 1.32 13.77 6.01
CA ARG A 282 2.21 14.11 7.12
C ARG A 282 3.24 13.03 7.29
N ALA A 283 4.47 13.43 7.58
CA ALA A 283 5.54 12.50 7.87
C ALA A 283 6.29 12.92 9.13
N LYS A 284 6.88 11.91 9.80
CA LYS A 284 7.80 12.09 10.91
C LYS A 284 8.98 11.15 10.70
N ILE A 285 10.19 11.69 10.83
CA ILE A 285 11.44 10.90 10.73
C ILE A 285 12.23 11.07 12.02
N GLU A 286 12.70 9.95 12.54
CA GLU A 286 13.65 9.84 13.62
C GLU A 286 14.85 9.02 13.14
N PHE A 287 16.03 9.64 13.08
CA PHE A 287 17.25 8.92 12.73
C PHE A 287 17.75 8.12 13.92
N SER A 288 18.16 6.88 13.65
CA SER A 288 18.77 6.03 14.67
C SER A 288 20.22 6.42 14.81
N ASN A 289 20.60 7.06 15.93
CA ASN A 289 21.99 7.17 16.30
C ASN A 289 22.51 5.77 16.60
N ARG A 290 23.28 5.17 15.71
CA ARG A 290 24.07 3.98 16.04
C ARG A 290 25.40 4.49 16.60
N GLU A 291 25.58 4.18 17.89
CA GLU A 291 26.91 4.14 18.49
C GLU A 291 27.85 3.13 17.77
#